data_5fe976be8191816f800364514f2f4bbd
#
_entry.id   5fe976be8191816f800364514f2f4bbd
#
_cell.length_a   1.000
_cell.length_b   1.000
_cell.length_c   1.000
_cell.angle_alpha   90.00
_cell.angle_beta   90.00
_cell.angle_gamma   90.00
#
_symmetry.space_group_name_H-M   'P 1'
#
loop_
_entity.id
_entity.type
_entity.pdbx_description
1 polymer ?
#
loop_
_entity_poly.entity_id
_entity_poly.type
_entity_poly.pdbx_seq_one_letter_code
_entity_poly.pdbx_strand_id
1 'polypeptide(L)'
;MTDRDRHATITKDELMARLSSVGAYKTGVAAVRPVPDDVMNHYNEWLKRGCHAGMTYLENHLEIRRNPELLLPGAKSIICCAFNYYTPPSDSGTPEKPVGNQLKWACYALGDDYHEAIRERLSKVTSWLTETCGHECRICVDTAPIFERYWAVQAGLGFIGLNRQLIIPGAGSRFFLAEILTTLPLEADSPCTLSCGSCHRCLNHCPGHALNTQTSKLEIQNSKLCLDARKCLSYLTIEHRGDLPDGVKLGSHIYGCDECQDICPHNCNSPATTITEFTPRPEILKLTTADILAMDRHTFSTLFCHSAIKRTKLAGLLRNATYITQLTHIN
;
A
#
# COMPACT_ATOMS: atom_id res chain seq x y z
N MET A 1 46.06 -11.17 11.76
CA MET A 1 44.81 -11.50 11.09
C MET A 1 43.83 -10.40 11.50
N THR A 2 43.57 -9.49 10.60
CA THR A 2 42.70 -8.33 10.86
C THR A 2 41.23 -8.80 10.84
N ASP A 3 40.39 -8.20 11.63
CA ASP A 3 38.97 -8.51 11.84
C ASP A 3 38.08 -8.43 10.56
N ARG A 4 38.70 -8.14 9.40
CA ARG A 4 38.08 -8.06 8.08
C ARG A 4 37.79 -9.41 7.40
N ASP A 5 38.33 -10.52 7.91
CA ASP A 5 38.25 -11.83 7.22
C ASP A 5 37.14 -12.75 7.73
N ARG A 6 36.19 -12.26 8.54
CA ARG A 6 35.13 -13.10 9.16
C ARG A 6 33.73 -12.91 8.57
N HIS A 7 33.56 -12.10 7.56
CA HIS A 7 32.22 -11.94 7.00
C HIS A 7 31.96 -12.99 5.92
N ALA A 8 30.94 -13.82 6.16
CA ALA A 8 30.51 -14.81 5.19
C ALA A 8 29.98 -14.13 3.92
N THR A 9 30.32 -14.67 2.76
CA THR A 9 29.73 -14.25 1.50
C THR A 9 28.31 -14.83 1.42
N ILE A 10 27.30 -13.98 1.42
CA ILE A 10 25.91 -14.37 1.26
C ILE A 10 25.53 -14.33 -0.21
N THR A 11 24.90 -15.39 -0.69
CA THR A 11 24.34 -15.42 -2.04
C THR A 11 22.98 -14.69 -2.10
N LYS A 12 22.62 -14.15 -3.25
CA LYS A 12 21.29 -13.56 -3.47
C LYS A 12 20.19 -14.58 -3.18
N ASP A 13 20.35 -15.83 -3.62
CA ASP A 13 19.37 -16.90 -3.41
C ASP A 13 19.14 -17.22 -1.94
N GLU A 14 20.20 -17.26 -1.13
CA GLU A 14 20.06 -17.46 0.32
C GLU A 14 19.28 -16.34 0.98
N LEU A 15 19.57 -15.09 0.61
CA LEU A 15 18.84 -13.94 1.12
C LEU A 15 17.35 -13.97 0.69
N MET A 16 17.07 -14.29 -0.59
CA MET A 16 15.68 -14.40 -1.07
C MET A 16 14.92 -15.52 -0.38
N ALA A 17 15.57 -16.67 -0.11
CA ALA A 17 14.96 -17.76 0.64
C ALA A 17 14.60 -17.34 2.08
N ARG A 18 15.48 -16.57 2.75
CA ARG A 18 15.20 -16.05 4.10
C ARG A 18 14.03 -15.04 4.09
N LEU A 19 13.97 -14.15 3.10
CA LEU A 19 12.86 -13.22 2.95
C LEU A 19 11.54 -13.97 2.72
N SER A 20 11.57 -15.03 1.91
CA SER A 20 10.40 -15.90 1.72
C SER A 20 9.99 -16.60 3.03
N SER A 21 10.94 -17.04 3.83
CA SER A 21 10.65 -17.72 5.12
C SER A 21 9.98 -16.83 6.15
N VAL A 22 10.12 -15.50 6.03
CA VAL A 22 9.42 -14.52 6.88
C VAL A 22 8.12 -14.00 6.24
N GLY A 23 7.67 -14.60 5.15
CA GLY A 23 6.37 -14.34 4.53
C GLY A 23 6.39 -13.39 3.33
N ALA A 24 7.55 -12.97 2.83
CA ALA A 24 7.60 -12.22 1.57
C ALA A 24 7.14 -13.13 0.42
N TYR A 25 6.05 -12.75 -0.23
CA TYR A 25 5.48 -13.48 -1.36
C TYR A 25 6.35 -13.39 -2.61
N LYS A 26 6.86 -12.18 -2.87
CA LYS A 26 7.76 -11.90 -3.98
C LYS A 26 8.79 -10.88 -3.55
N THR A 27 10.01 -11.09 -3.98
CA THR A 27 11.16 -10.23 -3.69
C THR A 27 11.92 -9.93 -4.97
N GLY A 28 12.67 -8.84 -4.97
CA GLY A 28 13.57 -8.48 -6.06
C GLY A 28 14.51 -7.38 -5.63
N VAL A 29 15.52 -7.13 -6.42
CA VAL A 29 16.59 -6.18 -6.12
C VAL A 29 16.65 -5.09 -7.18
N ALA A 30 16.71 -3.83 -6.75
CA ALA A 30 17.05 -2.70 -7.58
C ALA A 30 18.40 -2.11 -7.14
N ALA A 31 19.18 -1.59 -8.07
CA ALA A 31 20.38 -0.83 -7.76
C ALA A 31 19.98 0.54 -7.18
N VAL A 32 20.68 0.97 -6.12
CA VAL A 32 20.52 2.33 -5.58
C VAL A 32 21.02 3.34 -6.61
N ARG A 33 20.13 4.27 -6.98
CA ARG A 33 20.43 5.37 -7.91
C ARG A 33 19.42 6.49 -7.72
N PRO A 34 19.69 7.72 -8.13
CA PRO A 34 18.69 8.77 -8.17
C PRO A 34 17.50 8.38 -9.06
N VAL A 35 16.30 8.73 -8.59
CA VAL A 35 15.07 8.61 -9.38
C VAL A 35 15.17 9.53 -10.58
N PRO A 36 14.85 9.10 -11.81
CA PRO A 36 14.95 9.90 -13.03
C PRO A 36 14.13 11.19 -12.99
N ASP A 37 14.60 12.20 -13.69
CA ASP A 37 13.98 13.54 -13.69
C ASP A 37 12.55 13.54 -14.22
N ASP A 38 12.22 12.73 -15.19
CA ASP A 38 10.86 12.59 -15.72
C ASP A 38 9.88 12.08 -14.66
N VAL A 39 10.30 11.13 -13.83
CA VAL A 39 9.50 10.61 -12.70
C VAL A 39 9.31 11.70 -11.65
N MET A 40 10.38 12.40 -11.28
CA MET A 40 10.33 13.50 -10.31
C MET A 40 9.49 14.67 -10.81
N ASN A 41 9.61 15.04 -12.08
CA ASN A 41 8.81 16.10 -12.69
C ASN A 41 7.32 15.74 -12.70
N HIS A 42 6.98 14.48 -12.99
CA HIS A 42 5.59 14.01 -12.91
C HIS A 42 5.04 14.10 -11.49
N TYR A 43 5.83 13.70 -10.49
CA TYR A 43 5.44 13.81 -9.08
C TYR A 43 5.26 15.26 -8.64
N ASN A 44 6.20 16.14 -8.99
CA ASN A 44 6.13 17.55 -8.66
C ASN A 44 4.93 18.25 -9.32
N GLU A 45 4.60 17.91 -10.56
CA GLU A 45 3.41 18.42 -11.24
C GLU A 45 2.13 17.94 -10.57
N TRP A 46 2.08 16.70 -10.13
CA TRP A 46 0.97 16.14 -9.36
C TRP A 46 0.76 16.89 -8.02
N LEU A 47 1.85 17.23 -7.32
CA LEU A 47 1.82 18.06 -6.10
C LEU A 47 1.32 19.48 -6.41
N LYS A 48 1.87 20.16 -7.42
CA LYS A 48 1.45 21.52 -7.85
C LYS A 48 -0.03 21.60 -8.16
N ARG A 49 -0.61 20.56 -8.72
CA ARG A 49 -2.05 20.47 -9.02
C ARG A 49 -2.91 20.20 -7.77
N GLY A 50 -2.32 20.04 -6.61
CA GLY A 50 -3.01 19.72 -5.35
C GLY A 50 -3.69 18.34 -5.37
N CYS A 51 -3.25 17.43 -6.26
CA CYS A 51 -3.86 16.10 -6.39
C CYS A 51 -3.60 15.19 -5.19
N HIS A 52 -2.65 15.53 -4.32
CA HIS A 52 -2.37 14.86 -3.04
C HIS A 52 -3.37 15.27 -1.94
N ALA A 53 -4.23 16.25 -2.19
CA ALA A 53 -5.22 16.79 -1.24
C ALA A 53 -4.56 17.26 0.08
N GLY A 54 -5.08 16.85 1.24
CA GLY A 54 -4.53 17.23 2.55
C GLY A 54 -3.34 16.39 3.03
N MET A 55 -2.77 15.52 2.18
CA MET A 55 -1.59 14.70 2.53
C MET A 55 -0.28 15.49 2.36
N THR A 56 -0.15 16.60 3.11
CA THR A 56 0.99 17.54 3.01
C THR A 56 2.35 16.88 3.32
N TYR A 57 2.36 15.76 4.04
CA TYR A 57 3.57 14.97 4.26
C TYR A 57 4.21 14.44 2.96
N LEU A 58 3.46 14.39 1.86
CA LEU A 58 3.99 14.02 0.54
C LEU A 58 4.83 15.12 -0.10
N GLU A 59 4.69 16.37 0.36
CA GLU A 59 5.51 17.51 -0.08
C GLU A 59 6.89 17.50 0.57
N ASN A 60 7.05 16.73 1.65
CA ASN A 60 8.27 16.70 2.44
C ASN A 60 9.30 15.73 1.85
N HIS A 61 10.58 16.00 2.16
CA HIS A 61 11.71 15.11 1.87
C HIS A 61 11.88 14.77 0.38
N LEU A 62 11.62 15.73 -0.53
CA LEU A 62 11.73 15.52 -1.97
C LEU A 62 13.13 15.04 -2.39
N GLU A 63 14.19 15.57 -1.77
CA GLU A 63 15.57 15.16 -2.03
C GLU A 63 15.82 13.70 -1.64
N ILE A 64 15.26 13.25 -0.52
CA ILE A 64 15.37 11.84 -0.09
C ILE A 64 14.57 10.95 -1.05
N ARG A 65 13.36 11.37 -1.47
CA ARG A 65 12.57 10.63 -2.47
C ARG A 65 13.30 10.50 -3.78
N ARG A 66 14.04 11.55 -4.18
CA ARG A 66 14.87 11.55 -5.38
C ARG A 66 16.10 10.66 -5.22
N ASN A 67 16.79 10.76 -4.10
CA ASN A 67 18.00 10.00 -3.83
C ASN A 67 17.86 9.13 -2.58
N PRO A 68 17.45 7.86 -2.71
CA PRO A 68 17.24 6.96 -1.59
C PRO A 68 18.54 6.65 -0.81
N GLU A 69 19.72 6.88 -1.38
CA GLU A 69 20.99 6.74 -0.65
C GLU A 69 21.06 7.65 0.57
N LEU A 70 20.31 8.78 0.58
CA LEU A 70 20.20 9.65 1.75
C LEU A 70 19.48 9.00 2.94
N LEU A 71 18.74 7.90 2.72
CA LEU A 71 18.15 7.09 3.79
C LEU A 71 19.18 6.19 4.48
N LEU A 72 20.15 5.70 3.74
CA LEU A 72 21.26 4.89 4.22
C LEU A 72 22.53 5.24 3.40
N PRO A 73 23.43 6.05 3.95
CA PRO A 73 24.68 6.41 3.25
C PRO A 73 25.47 5.16 2.88
N GLY A 74 25.94 5.11 1.65
CA GLY A 74 26.70 3.98 1.10
C GLY A 74 25.84 2.77 0.71
N ALA A 75 24.51 2.89 0.73
CA ALA A 75 23.64 1.84 0.21
C ALA A 75 23.95 1.51 -1.24
N LYS A 76 23.96 0.23 -1.59
CA LYS A 76 24.24 -0.30 -2.93
C LYS A 76 22.99 -0.93 -3.56
N SER A 77 22.13 -1.52 -2.72
CA SER A 77 20.96 -2.25 -3.18
C SER A 77 19.71 -1.86 -2.42
N ILE A 78 18.57 -1.88 -3.13
CA ILE A 78 17.21 -1.80 -2.58
C ILE A 78 16.56 -3.15 -2.82
N ILE A 79 16.31 -3.88 -1.75
CA ILE A 79 15.57 -5.14 -1.81
C ILE A 79 14.09 -4.80 -1.61
N CYS A 80 13.26 -5.01 -2.63
CA CYS A 80 11.84 -4.80 -2.57
C CYS A 80 11.13 -6.10 -2.22
N CYS A 81 10.21 -6.03 -1.26
CA CYS A 81 9.45 -7.16 -0.76
C CYS A 81 7.95 -6.88 -0.89
N ALA A 82 7.18 -7.86 -1.36
CA ALA A 82 5.73 -7.80 -1.41
C ALA A 82 5.14 -8.82 -0.45
N PHE A 83 4.25 -8.38 0.45
CA PHE A 83 3.57 -9.21 1.45
C PHE A 83 2.09 -9.28 1.12
N ASN A 84 1.58 -10.47 0.83
CA ASN A 84 0.19 -10.66 0.47
C ASN A 84 -0.72 -10.48 1.69
N TYR A 85 -1.78 -9.65 1.55
CA TYR A 85 -2.78 -9.45 2.60
C TYR A 85 -4.18 -9.96 2.22
N TYR A 86 -4.32 -10.58 1.07
CA TYR A 86 -5.62 -11.04 0.59
C TYR A 86 -6.11 -12.27 1.34
N THR A 87 -7.27 -12.17 1.93
CA THR A 87 -8.03 -13.30 2.46
C THR A 87 -9.26 -13.49 1.60
N PRO A 88 -9.38 -14.60 0.86
CA PRO A 88 -10.57 -14.87 0.07
C PRO A 88 -11.78 -15.03 1.00
N PRO A 89 -13.00 -14.67 0.53
CA PRO A 89 -14.22 -15.02 1.25
C PRO A 89 -14.25 -16.53 1.51
N SER A 90 -14.44 -16.95 2.77
CA SER A 90 -14.54 -18.37 3.09
C SER A 90 -15.92 -18.89 2.74
N ASP A 91 -16.02 -20.07 2.13
CA ASP A 91 -17.29 -20.77 1.87
C ASP A 91 -18.06 -21.12 3.16
N SER A 92 -17.44 -20.95 4.33
CA SER A 92 -17.95 -21.35 5.64
C SER A 92 -18.07 -20.23 6.67
N GLY A 93 -18.44 -19.00 6.26
CA GLY A 93 -18.80 -18.00 7.27
C GLY A 93 -18.34 -16.56 7.13
N THR A 94 -17.70 -16.15 6.04
CA THR A 94 -17.75 -14.75 5.68
C THR A 94 -19.12 -14.47 5.07
N PRO A 95 -19.82 -13.41 5.47
CA PRO A 95 -21.12 -13.15 4.91
C PRO A 95 -21.02 -13.11 3.39
N GLU A 96 -21.91 -13.84 2.71
CA GLU A 96 -22.26 -13.58 1.32
C GLU A 96 -22.24 -12.08 1.08
N LYS A 97 -21.95 -11.64 -0.17
CA LYS A 97 -21.97 -10.22 -0.55
C LYS A 97 -22.89 -9.41 0.37
N PRO A 98 -22.44 -8.29 0.95
CA PRO A 98 -23.18 -7.59 1.98
C PRO A 98 -24.66 -7.51 1.63
N VAL A 99 -25.48 -8.30 2.34
CA VAL A 99 -26.93 -8.23 2.23
C VAL A 99 -27.36 -7.08 3.13
N GLY A 100 -27.79 -5.99 2.54
CA GLY A 100 -28.27 -4.83 3.28
C GLY A 100 -27.15 -3.84 3.70
N ASN A 101 -27.31 -3.21 4.85
CA ASN A 101 -26.47 -2.10 5.37
C ASN A 101 -25.07 -2.50 5.87
N GLN A 102 -24.43 -3.54 5.32
CA GLN A 102 -23.11 -3.93 5.76
C GLN A 102 -22.04 -2.92 5.33
N LEU A 103 -21.23 -2.49 6.29
CA LEU A 103 -20.13 -1.54 6.05
C LEU A 103 -19.02 -2.17 5.23
N LYS A 104 -18.51 -1.40 4.27
CA LYS A 104 -17.33 -1.77 3.48
C LYS A 104 -16.07 -1.22 4.12
N TRP A 105 -15.16 -2.11 4.44
CA TRP A 105 -13.82 -1.83 4.94
C TRP A 105 -12.82 -2.21 3.85
N ALA A 106 -11.79 -1.39 3.65
CA ALA A 106 -10.69 -1.82 2.79
C ALA A 106 -9.99 -3.04 3.39
N CYS A 107 -9.82 -4.09 2.60
CA CYS A 107 -9.39 -5.40 3.10
C CYS A 107 -7.99 -5.35 3.75
N TYR A 108 -7.12 -4.43 3.31
CA TYR A 108 -5.79 -4.28 3.90
C TYR A 108 -5.79 -3.89 5.38
N ALA A 109 -6.87 -3.27 5.88
CA ALA A 109 -6.95 -2.74 7.23
C ALA A 109 -7.68 -3.67 8.21
N LEU A 110 -8.15 -4.82 7.76
CA LEU A 110 -8.96 -5.73 8.56
C LEU A 110 -8.14 -6.57 9.55
N GLY A 111 -6.87 -6.77 9.31
CA GLY A 111 -5.93 -7.46 10.20
C GLY A 111 -5.20 -6.51 11.15
N ASP A 112 -4.06 -6.97 11.63
CA ASP A 112 -3.15 -6.18 12.45
C ASP A 112 -2.44 -5.10 11.63
N ASP A 113 -1.79 -4.16 12.33
CA ASP A 113 -1.04 -3.09 11.69
C ASP A 113 0.15 -3.65 10.90
N TYR A 114 0.05 -3.54 9.58
CA TYR A 114 1.06 -4.07 8.67
C TYR A 114 2.44 -3.41 8.85
N HIS A 115 2.48 -2.17 9.32
CA HIS A 115 3.76 -1.49 9.60
C HIS A 115 4.54 -2.22 10.69
N GLU A 116 3.86 -2.65 11.75
CA GLU A 116 4.45 -3.39 12.87
C GLU A 116 4.81 -4.81 12.42
N ALA A 117 3.86 -5.53 11.84
CA ALA A 117 4.00 -6.93 11.44
C ALA A 117 5.14 -7.14 10.40
N ILE A 118 5.20 -6.29 9.36
CA ILE A 118 6.23 -6.40 8.33
C ILE A 118 7.59 -6.01 8.89
N ARG A 119 7.67 -4.93 9.68
CA ARG A 119 8.93 -4.49 10.28
C ARG A 119 9.52 -5.56 11.19
N GLU A 120 8.71 -6.20 12.04
CA GLU A 120 9.15 -7.30 12.90
C GLU A 120 9.70 -8.48 12.08
N ARG A 121 9.00 -8.87 11.01
CA ARG A 121 9.41 -9.95 10.12
C ARG A 121 10.73 -9.65 9.41
N LEU A 122 10.87 -8.45 8.84
CA LEU A 122 12.07 -8.02 8.14
C LEU A 122 13.25 -7.80 9.10
N SER A 123 13.02 -7.40 10.36
CA SER A 123 14.09 -7.22 11.34
C SER A 123 14.87 -8.52 11.58
N LYS A 124 14.22 -9.67 11.52
CA LYS A 124 14.88 -10.99 11.65
C LYS A 124 15.90 -11.23 10.54
N VAL A 125 15.58 -10.79 9.32
CA VAL A 125 16.47 -10.93 8.16
C VAL A 125 17.58 -9.88 8.17
N THR A 126 17.24 -8.61 8.50
CA THR A 126 18.27 -7.54 8.52
C THR A 126 19.26 -7.71 9.66
N SER A 127 18.84 -8.17 10.85
CA SER A 127 19.76 -8.51 11.95
C SER A 127 20.70 -9.61 11.54
N TRP A 128 20.17 -10.70 10.98
CA TRP A 128 21.02 -11.80 10.47
C TRP A 128 22.03 -11.28 9.40
N LEU A 129 21.58 -10.45 8.47
CA LEU A 129 22.44 -9.90 7.41
C LEU A 129 23.58 -9.05 8.00
N THR A 130 23.25 -8.19 8.97
CA THR A 130 24.24 -7.34 9.65
C THR A 130 25.23 -8.17 10.47
N GLU A 131 24.75 -9.13 11.25
CA GLU A 131 25.58 -9.98 12.11
C GLU A 131 26.49 -10.92 11.30
N THR A 132 26.00 -11.45 10.17
CA THR A 132 26.74 -12.45 9.38
C THR A 132 27.73 -11.79 8.41
N CYS A 133 27.34 -10.65 7.80
CA CYS A 133 28.13 -10.04 6.71
C CYS A 133 28.66 -8.65 7.06
N GLY A 134 28.27 -8.06 8.18
CA GLY A 134 28.68 -6.69 8.55
C GLY A 134 28.08 -5.58 7.66
N HIS A 135 27.05 -5.87 6.86
CA HIS A 135 26.39 -4.88 6.02
C HIS A 135 25.28 -4.15 6.77
N GLU A 136 25.25 -2.84 6.62
CA GLU A 136 24.18 -2.02 7.19
C GLU A 136 22.88 -2.20 6.40
N CYS A 137 21.76 -2.13 7.14
CA CYS A 137 20.42 -2.27 6.59
C CYS A 137 19.46 -1.20 7.14
N ARG A 138 18.56 -0.72 6.31
CA ARG A 138 17.44 0.14 6.71
C ARG A 138 16.14 -0.38 6.14
N ILE A 139 15.20 -0.73 7.02
CA ILE A 139 13.84 -1.16 6.65
C ILE A 139 12.97 0.08 6.44
N CYS A 140 12.27 0.10 5.31
CA CYS A 140 11.25 1.08 4.94
C CYS A 140 9.93 0.34 4.75
N VAL A 141 8.87 0.80 5.43
CA VAL A 141 7.50 0.31 5.30
C VAL A 141 6.58 1.53 5.34
N ASP A 142 6.00 1.90 4.21
CA ASP A 142 5.03 2.99 4.00
C ASP A 142 5.47 4.39 4.49
N THR A 143 5.93 4.50 5.72
CA THR A 143 6.23 5.80 6.36
C THR A 143 7.55 6.46 5.91
N ALA A 144 8.43 5.73 5.24
CA ALA A 144 9.68 6.27 4.72
C ALA A 144 9.45 7.10 3.45
N PRO A 145 10.21 8.18 3.24
CA PRO A 145 10.08 8.98 2.01
C PRO A 145 10.76 8.32 0.81
N ILE A 146 10.25 7.17 0.38
CA ILE A 146 10.69 6.39 -0.76
C ILE A 146 9.51 6.10 -1.70
N PHE A 147 9.75 5.97 -3.00
CA PHE A 147 8.73 5.60 -3.97
C PHE A 147 8.61 4.08 -4.08
N GLU A 148 7.95 3.43 -3.11
CA GLU A 148 7.85 1.96 -2.99
C GLU A 148 7.42 1.29 -4.30
N ARG A 149 6.32 1.73 -4.91
CA ARG A 149 5.83 1.14 -6.18
C ARG A 149 6.82 1.31 -7.33
N TYR A 150 7.52 2.44 -7.40
CA TYR A 150 8.55 2.67 -8.41
C TYR A 150 9.70 1.68 -8.24
N TRP A 151 10.21 1.55 -7.01
CA TRP A 151 11.31 0.63 -6.74
C TRP A 151 10.91 -0.83 -6.90
N ALA A 152 9.69 -1.19 -6.54
CA ALA A 152 9.15 -2.53 -6.80
C ALA A 152 9.09 -2.87 -8.30
N VAL A 153 8.77 -1.89 -9.17
CA VAL A 153 8.87 -2.07 -10.63
C VAL A 153 10.32 -2.23 -11.07
N GLN A 154 11.23 -1.38 -10.56
CA GLN A 154 12.67 -1.47 -10.88
C GLN A 154 13.28 -2.80 -10.44
N ALA A 155 12.79 -3.37 -9.35
CA ALA A 155 13.18 -4.68 -8.84
C ALA A 155 12.43 -5.86 -9.49
N GLY A 156 11.64 -5.64 -10.55
CA GLY A 156 10.98 -6.71 -11.29
C GLY A 156 9.79 -7.37 -10.60
N LEU A 157 9.24 -6.79 -9.52
CA LEU A 157 8.12 -7.40 -8.81
C LEU A 157 6.85 -7.39 -9.66
N GLY A 158 6.60 -6.31 -10.39
CA GLY A 158 5.39 -6.13 -11.16
C GLY A 158 5.38 -4.77 -11.87
N PHE A 159 4.22 -4.33 -12.28
CA PHE A 159 4.01 -3.05 -12.96
C PHE A 159 2.95 -2.20 -12.24
N ILE A 160 3.00 -0.88 -12.41
CA ILE A 160 1.98 0.01 -11.88
C ILE A 160 0.77 0.00 -12.82
N GLY A 161 -0.37 -0.47 -12.29
CA GLY A 161 -1.62 -0.51 -13.04
C GLY A 161 -2.29 0.87 -13.19
N LEU A 162 -3.34 0.95 -14.02
CA LEU A 162 -4.15 2.16 -14.18
C LEU A 162 -4.86 2.57 -12.87
N ASN A 163 -5.09 1.62 -11.95
CA ASN A 163 -5.58 1.86 -10.59
C ASN A 163 -4.50 2.39 -9.64
N ARG A 164 -3.30 2.65 -10.13
CA ARG A 164 -2.13 3.15 -9.39
C ARG A 164 -1.59 2.20 -8.33
N GLN A 165 -2.03 0.94 -8.31
CA GLN A 165 -1.45 -0.11 -7.48
C GLN A 165 -0.34 -0.85 -8.23
N LEU A 166 0.61 -1.42 -7.48
CA LEU A 166 1.52 -2.41 -8.05
C LEU A 166 0.71 -3.68 -8.36
N ILE A 167 0.82 -4.17 -9.57
CA ILE A 167 0.22 -5.44 -10.00
C ILE A 167 1.35 -6.44 -10.20
N ILE A 168 1.32 -7.50 -9.42
CA ILE A 168 2.23 -8.64 -9.56
C ILE A 168 1.58 -9.62 -10.54
N PRO A 169 2.21 -9.91 -11.68
CA PRO A 169 1.65 -10.81 -12.69
C PRO A 169 1.28 -12.17 -12.09
N GLY A 170 0.06 -12.61 -12.34
CA GLY A 170 -0.48 -13.89 -11.84
C GLY A 170 -0.95 -13.86 -10.37
N ALA A 171 -0.70 -12.77 -9.61
CA ALA A 171 -1.05 -12.68 -8.19
C ALA A 171 -1.90 -11.45 -7.83
N GLY A 172 -1.96 -10.44 -8.72
CA GLY A 172 -2.80 -9.27 -8.51
C GLY A 172 -2.11 -8.12 -7.77
N SER A 173 -2.90 -7.31 -7.06
CA SER A 173 -2.42 -6.06 -6.45
C SER A 173 -2.63 -5.96 -4.93
N ARG A 174 -3.02 -7.05 -4.27
CA ARG A 174 -3.32 -7.06 -2.84
C ARG A 174 -2.07 -7.37 -2.01
N PHE A 175 -1.10 -6.47 -2.11
CA PHE A 175 0.21 -6.60 -1.45
C PHE A 175 0.59 -5.32 -0.73
N PHE A 176 1.10 -5.46 0.49
CA PHE A 176 1.92 -4.44 1.12
C PHE A 176 3.31 -4.50 0.51
N LEU A 177 3.94 -3.32 0.43
CA LEU A 177 5.32 -3.20 -0.04
C LEU A 177 6.22 -2.82 1.12
N ALA A 178 7.45 -3.26 1.06
CA ALA A 178 8.50 -2.84 1.96
C ALA A 178 9.84 -2.92 1.24
N GLU A 179 10.76 -2.05 1.60
CA GLU A 179 12.11 -2.03 1.09
C GLU A 179 13.12 -2.22 2.21
N ILE A 180 14.22 -2.90 1.87
CA ILE A 180 15.44 -2.93 2.67
C ILE A 180 16.53 -2.27 1.84
N LEU A 181 16.95 -1.07 2.24
CA LEU A 181 18.19 -0.50 1.73
C LEU A 181 19.35 -1.20 2.43
N THR A 182 20.41 -1.55 1.69
CA THR A 182 21.59 -2.20 2.27
C THR A 182 22.89 -1.78 1.57
N THR A 183 23.99 -1.78 2.33
CA THR A 183 25.33 -1.60 1.80
C THR A 183 25.85 -2.85 1.08
N LEU A 184 25.13 -3.98 1.17
CA LEU A 184 25.46 -5.21 0.43
C LEU A 184 25.25 -4.98 -1.07
N PRO A 185 26.29 -5.16 -1.91
CA PRO A 185 26.12 -5.11 -3.34
C PRO A 185 25.47 -6.41 -3.84
N LEU A 186 24.25 -6.29 -4.36
CA LEU A 186 23.51 -7.39 -4.97
C LEU A 186 23.31 -7.13 -6.46
N GLU A 187 23.30 -8.18 -7.27
CA GLU A 187 22.92 -8.07 -8.66
C GLU A 187 21.45 -7.63 -8.79
N ALA A 188 21.21 -6.52 -9.50
CA ALA A 188 19.89 -5.97 -9.70
C ALA A 188 19.08 -6.83 -10.69
N ASP A 189 17.79 -6.97 -10.41
CA ASP A 189 16.83 -7.59 -11.32
C ASP A 189 16.43 -6.63 -12.45
N SER A 190 15.89 -7.18 -13.52
CA SER A 190 15.38 -6.38 -14.63
C SER A 190 14.01 -5.79 -14.28
N PRO A 191 13.77 -4.51 -14.61
CA PRO A 191 12.46 -3.90 -14.39
C PRO A 191 11.34 -4.62 -15.12
N CYS A 192 10.15 -4.65 -14.49
CA CYS A 192 8.96 -5.19 -15.14
C CYS A 192 8.44 -4.23 -16.22
N THR A 193 8.27 -4.73 -17.44
CA THR A 193 7.81 -3.95 -18.59
C THR A 193 6.34 -4.20 -18.96
N LEU A 194 5.62 -5.00 -18.18
CA LEU A 194 4.21 -5.30 -18.41
C LEU A 194 3.31 -4.08 -18.14
N SER A 195 2.08 -4.13 -18.63
CA SER A 195 1.09 -3.06 -18.44
C SER A 195 -0.34 -3.63 -18.46
N CYS A 196 -1.33 -2.77 -18.16
CA CYS A 196 -2.75 -3.15 -18.27
C CYS A 196 -3.26 -3.36 -19.70
N GLY A 197 -2.45 -3.05 -20.73
CA GLY A 197 -2.90 -3.07 -22.12
C GLY A 197 -4.11 -2.14 -22.33
N SER A 198 -5.16 -2.63 -22.99
CA SER A 198 -6.38 -1.88 -23.28
C SER A 198 -7.45 -1.94 -22.19
N CYS A 199 -7.16 -2.51 -21.01
CA CYS A 199 -8.12 -2.63 -19.93
C CYS A 199 -8.31 -1.29 -19.19
N HIS A 200 -9.56 -0.82 -19.06
CA HIS A 200 -9.92 0.42 -18.35
C HIS A 200 -10.97 0.18 -17.25
N ARG A 201 -11.18 -1.05 -16.78
CA ARG A 201 -12.26 -1.38 -15.83
C ARG A 201 -12.20 -0.53 -14.55
N CYS A 202 -11.03 -0.37 -13.94
CA CYS A 202 -10.87 0.42 -12.72
C CYS A 202 -11.17 1.91 -12.92
N LEU A 203 -10.85 2.48 -14.08
CA LEU A 203 -11.16 3.87 -14.41
C LEU A 203 -12.67 4.10 -14.47
N ASN A 204 -13.38 3.20 -15.14
CA ASN A 204 -14.83 3.28 -15.34
C ASN A 204 -15.62 2.95 -14.07
N HIS A 205 -15.04 2.18 -13.16
CA HIS A 205 -15.70 1.70 -11.93
C HIS A 205 -15.37 2.56 -10.70
N CYS A 206 -14.45 3.52 -10.81
CA CYS A 206 -14.06 4.34 -9.67
C CYS A 206 -15.23 5.23 -9.20
N PRO A 207 -15.78 5.03 -7.99
CA PRO A 207 -17.00 5.72 -7.56
C PRO A 207 -16.81 7.23 -7.41
N GLY A 208 -15.62 7.68 -7.05
CA GLY A 208 -15.25 9.10 -6.97
C GLY A 208 -14.66 9.66 -8.26
N HIS A 209 -14.51 8.86 -9.32
CA HIS A 209 -13.81 9.25 -10.56
C HIS A 209 -12.40 9.80 -10.32
N ALA A 210 -11.74 9.34 -9.28
CA ALA A 210 -10.41 9.79 -8.88
C ALA A 210 -9.30 9.37 -9.86
N LEU A 211 -9.52 8.28 -10.60
CA LEU A 211 -8.58 7.73 -11.58
C LEU A 211 -8.75 8.30 -12.98
N ASN A 212 -9.85 8.98 -13.24
CA ASN A 212 -10.18 9.53 -14.55
C ASN A 212 -9.86 11.03 -14.59
N THR A 213 -8.58 11.34 -14.56
CA THR A 213 -8.14 12.72 -14.74
C THR A 213 -7.91 12.99 -16.22
N GLN A 214 -8.95 13.43 -16.90
CA GLN A 214 -8.83 14.02 -18.24
C GLN A 214 -7.98 15.28 -18.14
N THR A 215 -6.71 15.16 -18.42
CA THR A 215 -5.87 16.30 -18.76
C THR A 215 -5.32 16.07 -20.15
N SER A 216 -5.93 16.80 -21.10
CA SER A 216 -5.51 16.99 -22.49
C SER A 216 -5.43 15.74 -23.39
N LYS A 217 -5.81 15.98 -24.65
CA LYS A 217 -5.85 15.10 -25.84
C LYS A 217 -4.51 14.46 -26.25
N LEU A 218 -3.61 14.17 -25.33
CA LEU A 218 -2.30 13.58 -25.62
C LEU A 218 -2.23 12.18 -25.03
N GLU A 219 -2.14 11.26 -25.93
CA GLU A 219 -1.78 9.85 -25.91
C GLU A 219 -1.54 9.16 -24.57
N ILE A 220 -2.30 8.09 -24.37
CA ILE A 220 -2.28 7.13 -23.26
C ILE A 220 -0.98 6.30 -23.36
N GLN A 221 0.14 6.90 -23.04
CA GLN A 221 1.28 6.18 -22.56
C GLN A 221 1.32 6.38 -21.04
N ASN A 222 1.46 5.31 -20.28
CA ASN A 222 1.30 5.12 -18.83
C ASN A 222 1.75 6.26 -17.88
N SER A 223 2.40 7.29 -18.34
CA SER A 223 2.97 8.41 -17.58
C SER A 223 2.01 9.56 -17.26
N LYS A 224 0.84 9.65 -17.91
CA LYS A 224 -0.04 10.83 -17.79
C LYS A 224 -1.31 10.65 -16.96
N LEU A 225 -1.62 9.42 -16.55
CA LEU A 225 -2.73 9.16 -15.63
C LEU A 225 -2.29 9.47 -14.21
N CYS A 226 -2.96 10.38 -13.53
CA CYS A 226 -2.73 10.65 -12.12
C CYS A 226 -3.99 10.32 -11.29
N LEU A 227 -3.76 9.95 -10.03
CA LEU A 227 -4.81 9.84 -9.04
C LEU A 227 -5.09 11.24 -8.47
N ASP A 228 -6.35 11.69 -8.49
CA ASP A 228 -6.78 12.86 -7.74
C ASP A 228 -7.32 12.41 -6.38
N ALA A 229 -6.52 12.52 -5.32
CA ALA A 229 -6.89 12.07 -3.99
C ALA A 229 -8.13 12.82 -3.44
N ARG A 230 -8.39 14.07 -3.87
CA ARG A 230 -9.57 14.84 -3.46
C ARG A 230 -10.89 14.12 -3.76
N LYS A 231 -10.88 13.22 -4.75
CA LYS A 231 -12.03 12.44 -5.23
C LYS A 231 -11.99 10.98 -4.78
N CYS A 232 -10.86 10.50 -4.26
CA CYS A 232 -10.68 9.11 -3.90
C CYS A 232 -11.38 8.79 -2.57
N LEU A 233 -12.30 7.84 -2.56
CA LEU A 233 -13.00 7.45 -1.32
C LEU A 233 -12.03 6.93 -0.26
N SER A 234 -10.91 6.30 -0.64
CA SER A 234 -9.89 5.89 0.31
C SER A 234 -9.30 7.11 1.04
N TYR A 235 -8.91 8.16 0.31
CA TYR A 235 -8.45 9.40 0.92
C TYR A 235 -9.56 10.04 1.80
N LEU A 236 -10.77 10.17 1.28
CA LEU A 236 -11.86 10.84 1.95
C LEU A 236 -12.26 10.17 3.27
N THR A 237 -12.21 8.85 3.33
CA THR A 237 -12.57 8.09 4.52
C THR A 237 -11.44 7.92 5.52
N ILE A 238 -10.16 8.00 5.10
CA ILE A 238 -8.99 7.74 5.95
C ILE A 238 -8.28 9.03 6.35
N GLU A 239 -7.89 9.85 5.36
CA GLU A 239 -6.96 10.97 5.54
C GLU A 239 -7.64 12.33 5.68
N HIS A 240 -8.79 12.49 5.02
CA HIS A 240 -9.52 13.75 5.05
C HIS A 240 -9.95 14.14 6.47
N ARG A 241 -9.80 15.41 6.83
CA ARG A 241 -10.19 15.97 8.14
C ARG A 241 -11.28 17.02 7.94
N GLY A 242 -12.16 17.14 8.92
CA GLY A 242 -13.35 18.00 8.82
C GLY A 242 -14.48 17.33 8.04
N ASP A 243 -15.44 18.13 7.59
CA ASP A 243 -16.61 17.68 6.85
C ASP A 243 -16.24 17.18 5.47
N LEU A 244 -17.00 16.20 4.96
CA LEU A 244 -16.80 15.72 3.60
C LEU A 244 -17.24 16.78 2.58
N PRO A 245 -16.57 16.86 1.43
CA PRO A 245 -17.01 17.77 0.35
C PRO A 245 -18.44 17.47 -0.11
N ASP A 246 -19.14 18.52 -0.53
CA ASP A 246 -20.50 18.41 -1.07
C ASP A 246 -20.57 17.40 -2.24
N GLY A 247 -21.65 16.65 -2.29
CA GLY A 247 -21.92 15.69 -3.36
C GLY A 247 -21.11 14.39 -3.31
N VAL A 248 -20.27 14.18 -2.30
CA VAL A 248 -19.58 12.90 -2.10
C VAL A 248 -20.60 11.78 -1.86
N LYS A 249 -20.40 10.64 -2.48
CA LYS A 249 -21.22 9.43 -2.28
C LYS A 249 -20.34 8.31 -1.73
N LEU A 250 -20.32 8.14 -0.42
CA LEU A 250 -19.55 7.07 0.22
C LEU A 250 -20.16 5.67 -0.03
N GLY A 251 -21.46 5.58 -0.37
CA GLY A 251 -22.17 4.30 -0.30
C GLY A 251 -22.05 3.72 1.11
N SER A 252 -21.56 2.51 1.23
CA SER A 252 -21.28 1.86 2.53
C SER A 252 -19.79 1.85 2.92
N HIS A 253 -18.92 2.60 2.23
CA HIS A 253 -17.48 2.62 2.52
C HIS A 253 -17.21 3.42 3.80
N ILE A 254 -16.94 2.70 4.87
CA ILE A 254 -16.65 3.30 6.18
C ILE A 254 -15.16 3.63 6.33
N TYR A 255 -14.29 2.82 5.74
CA TYR A 255 -12.84 2.98 5.80
C TYR A 255 -12.16 2.43 4.55
N GLY A 256 -11.50 3.29 3.79
CA GLY A 256 -10.84 2.90 2.54
C GLY A 256 -11.81 2.58 1.40
N CYS A 257 -11.27 2.06 0.31
CA CYS A 257 -12.05 1.71 -0.87
C CYS A 257 -11.24 0.75 -1.76
N ASP A 258 -11.79 -0.42 -2.02
CA ASP A 258 -11.14 -1.45 -2.83
C ASP A 258 -11.75 -1.58 -4.24
N GLU A 259 -12.74 -0.76 -4.62
CA GLU A 259 -13.50 -0.88 -5.88
C GLU A 259 -12.62 -1.00 -7.13
N CYS A 260 -11.52 -0.25 -7.18
CA CYS A 260 -10.58 -0.32 -8.30
C CYS A 260 -9.73 -1.58 -8.32
N GLN A 261 -9.57 -2.25 -7.16
CA GLN A 261 -8.89 -3.54 -7.04
C GLN A 261 -9.86 -4.70 -7.28
N ASP A 262 -11.10 -4.59 -6.78
CA ASP A 262 -12.12 -5.65 -6.89
C ASP A 262 -12.52 -5.90 -8.35
N ILE A 263 -12.64 -4.83 -9.16
CA ILE A 263 -12.98 -4.94 -10.58
C ILE A 263 -11.78 -5.36 -11.46
N CYS A 264 -10.56 -5.36 -10.90
CA CYS A 264 -9.34 -5.61 -11.66
C CYS A 264 -9.22 -7.10 -12.04
N PRO A 265 -9.09 -7.44 -13.33
CA PRO A 265 -8.98 -8.84 -13.76
C PRO A 265 -7.73 -9.53 -13.23
N HIS A 266 -6.68 -8.79 -12.90
CA HIS A 266 -5.47 -9.36 -12.28
C HIS A 266 -5.70 -9.88 -10.86
N ASN A 267 -6.78 -9.46 -10.19
CA ASN A 267 -7.14 -9.90 -8.84
C ASN A 267 -8.10 -11.10 -8.82
N CYS A 268 -8.58 -11.60 -9.96
CA CYS A 268 -9.52 -12.72 -10.00
C CYS A 268 -8.95 -14.02 -9.38
N ASN A 269 -7.63 -14.21 -9.48
CA ASN A 269 -6.93 -15.39 -8.99
C ASN A 269 -5.86 -15.02 -7.97
N SER A 270 -6.11 -13.97 -7.15
CA SER A 270 -5.17 -13.60 -6.10
C SER A 270 -5.01 -14.75 -5.10
N PRO A 271 -3.77 -15.14 -4.77
CA PRO A 271 -3.53 -16.17 -3.76
C PRO A 271 -3.96 -15.67 -2.38
N ALA A 272 -4.38 -16.58 -1.51
CA ALA A 272 -4.64 -16.24 -0.12
C ALA A 272 -3.34 -15.89 0.62
N THR A 273 -3.44 -14.98 1.61
CA THR A 273 -2.33 -14.72 2.52
C THR A 273 -2.04 -15.94 3.40
N THR A 274 -0.76 -16.13 3.71
CA THR A 274 -0.30 -17.10 4.72
C THR A 274 0.12 -16.42 6.03
N ILE A 275 -0.04 -15.10 6.09
CA ILE A 275 0.38 -14.27 7.23
C ILE A 275 -0.83 -14.09 8.16
N THR A 276 -0.75 -14.68 9.34
CA THR A 276 -1.86 -14.70 10.30
C THR A 276 -2.26 -13.32 10.78
N GLU A 277 -1.31 -12.38 10.92
CA GLU A 277 -1.54 -11.00 11.33
C GLU A 277 -2.40 -10.23 10.34
N PHE A 278 -2.48 -10.67 9.08
CA PHE A 278 -3.29 -10.03 8.05
C PHE A 278 -4.69 -10.65 7.92
N THR A 279 -4.98 -11.69 8.70
CA THR A 279 -6.31 -12.29 8.74
C THR A 279 -7.33 -11.28 9.27
N PRO A 280 -8.49 -11.11 8.61
CA PRO A 280 -9.52 -10.21 9.06
C PRO A 280 -9.99 -10.50 10.48
N ARG A 281 -10.08 -9.47 11.31
CA ARG A 281 -10.60 -9.55 12.68
C ARG A 281 -12.14 -9.62 12.64
N PRO A 282 -12.76 -10.69 13.17
CA PRO A 282 -14.21 -10.86 13.10
C PRO A 282 -15.01 -9.75 13.79
N GLU A 283 -14.44 -9.15 14.85
CA GLU A 283 -15.05 -8.05 15.58
C GLU A 283 -15.19 -6.79 14.73
N ILE A 284 -14.25 -6.52 13.80
CA ILE A 284 -14.34 -5.38 12.88
C ILE A 284 -15.43 -5.62 11.83
N LEU A 285 -15.50 -6.85 11.30
CA LEU A 285 -16.46 -7.20 10.26
C LEU A 285 -17.93 -7.15 10.76
N LYS A 286 -18.16 -7.30 12.06
CA LYS A 286 -19.48 -7.28 12.68
C LYS A 286 -19.97 -5.88 13.01
N LEU A 287 -19.13 -4.85 12.95
CA LEU A 287 -19.51 -3.49 13.30
C LEU A 287 -20.59 -2.95 12.36
N THR A 288 -21.62 -2.37 12.96
CA THR A 288 -22.67 -1.62 12.27
C THR A 288 -22.41 -0.11 12.37
N THR A 289 -23.14 0.69 11.59
CA THR A 289 -23.12 2.16 11.76
C THR A 289 -23.54 2.58 13.15
N ALA A 290 -24.50 1.89 13.77
CA ALA A 290 -24.97 2.18 15.12
C ALA A 290 -23.87 1.93 16.17
N ASP A 291 -23.14 0.82 16.05
CA ASP A 291 -22.01 0.53 16.94
C ASP A 291 -20.90 1.60 16.83
N ILE A 292 -20.62 2.06 15.62
CA ILE A 292 -19.64 3.11 15.41
C ILE A 292 -20.11 4.45 15.97
N LEU A 293 -21.37 4.83 15.75
CA LEU A 293 -21.92 6.09 16.27
C LEU A 293 -21.98 6.12 17.81
N ALA A 294 -22.14 4.98 18.46
CA ALA A 294 -22.10 4.83 19.92
C ALA A 294 -20.67 4.70 20.49
N MET A 295 -19.64 4.61 19.63
CA MET A 295 -18.27 4.33 20.05
C MET A 295 -17.64 5.51 20.76
N ASP A 296 -17.12 5.29 21.96
CA ASP A 296 -16.29 6.26 22.68
C ASP A 296 -14.78 6.10 22.39
N ARG A 297 -13.97 6.98 22.97
CA ARG A 297 -12.50 6.97 22.78
C ARG A 297 -11.85 5.71 23.34
N HIS A 298 -12.36 5.19 24.45
CA HIS A 298 -11.80 3.99 25.07
C HIS A 298 -12.04 2.78 24.19
N THR A 299 -13.29 2.56 23.77
CA THR A 299 -13.67 1.48 22.84
C THR A 299 -12.91 1.55 21.54
N PHE A 300 -12.79 2.75 20.92
CA PHE A 300 -11.99 2.95 19.71
C PHE A 300 -10.52 2.57 19.90
N SER A 301 -9.91 3.04 21.01
CA SER A 301 -8.48 2.77 21.25
C SER A 301 -8.21 1.29 21.54
N THR A 302 -9.14 0.60 22.20
CA THR A 302 -9.03 -0.83 22.50
C THR A 302 -9.24 -1.69 21.25
N LEU A 303 -10.32 -1.43 20.51
CA LEU A 303 -10.69 -2.23 19.33
C LEU A 303 -9.69 -2.09 18.19
N PHE A 304 -9.20 -0.88 17.95
CA PHE A 304 -8.26 -0.59 16.87
C PHE A 304 -6.80 -0.45 17.35
N CYS A 305 -6.49 -0.96 18.55
CA CYS A 305 -5.10 -1.14 18.97
C CYS A 305 -4.39 -2.03 17.93
N HIS A 306 -3.19 -1.64 17.53
CA HIS A 306 -2.45 -2.36 16.48
C HIS A 306 -3.25 -2.60 15.18
N SER A 307 -3.98 -1.57 14.73
CA SER A 307 -4.73 -1.60 13.46
C SER A 307 -4.47 -0.33 12.66
N ALA A 308 -4.33 -0.47 11.34
CA ALA A 308 -4.23 0.65 10.41
C ALA A 308 -5.46 1.60 10.48
N ILE A 309 -6.60 1.12 10.97
CA ILE A 309 -7.83 1.92 11.13
C ILE A 309 -7.64 3.11 12.08
N LYS A 310 -6.70 3.04 13.01
CA LYS A 310 -6.33 4.19 13.88
C LYS A 310 -6.01 5.47 13.11
N ARG A 311 -5.56 5.34 11.86
CA ARG A 311 -5.19 6.47 11.00
C ARG A 311 -6.33 7.47 10.82
N THR A 312 -7.57 7.00 10.68
CA THR A 312 -8.73 7.89 10.50
C THR A 312 -9.10 8.67 11.77
N LYS A 313 -8.66 8.21 12.94
CA LYS A 313 -9.08 8.66 14.26
C LYS A 313 -10.59 8.43 14.50
N LEU A 314 -11.03 8.44 15.75
CA LEU A 314 -12.46 8.29 16.09
C LEU A 314 -13.34 9.31 15.36
N ALA A 315 -12.92 10.58 15.33
CA ALA A 315 -13.68 11.65 14.69
C ALA A 315 -13.95 11.38 13.19
N GLY A 316 -12.97 10.84 12.45
CA GLY A 316 -13.15 10.50 11.05
C GLY A 316 -14.08 9.29 10.86
N LEU A 317 -13.98 8.30 11.73
CA LEU A 317 -14.86 7.12 11.69
C LEU A 317 -16.33 7.51 12.01
N LEU A 318 -16.55 8.32 13.05
CA LEU A 318 -17.87 8.87 13.40
C LEU A 318 -18.45 9.70 12.25
N ARG A 319 -17.67 10.62 11.66
CA ARG A 319 -18.09 11.39 10.49
C ARG A 319 -18.56 10.49 9.35
N ASN A 320 -17.75 9.48 9.00
CA ASN A 320 -18.09 8.57 7.90
C ASN A 320 -19.39 7.81 8.20
N ALA A 321 -19.58 7.31 9.44
CA ALA A 321 -20.79 6.60 9.84
C ALA A 321 -22.03 7.52 9.80
N THR A 322 -21.92 8.74 10.30
CA THR A 322 -23.00 9.76 10.24
C THR A 322 -23.41 10.01 8.78
N TYR A 323 -22.43 10.19 7.90
CA TYR A 323 -22.68 10.48 6.49
C TYR A 323 -23.38 9.30 5.78
N ILE A 324 -22.96 8.07 6.05
CA ILE A 324 -23.60 6.85 5.51
C ILE A 324 -25.05 6.75 5.98
N THR A 325 -25.32 7.02 7.27
CA THR A 325 -26.69 6.94 7.84
C THR A 325 -27.62 7.97 7.23
N GLN A 326 -27.17 9.21 7.02
CA GLN A 326 -27.98 10.27 6.41
C GLN A 326 -28.42 9.92 4.99
N LEU A 327 -27.55 9.25 4.21
CA LEU A 327 -27.89 8.85 2.84
C LEU A 327 -28.91 7.70 2.78
N THR A 328 -28.98 6.84 3.81
CA THR A 328 -29.95 5.73 3.86
C THR A 328 -31.36 6.21 4.20
N HIS A 329 -31.54 7.41 4.75
CA HIS A 329 -32.86 7.99 5.09
C HIS A 329 -33.46 8.86 3.96
N ILE A 330 -32.71 9.10 2.88
CA ILE A 330 -33.15 9.95 1.75
C ILE A 330 -33.64 9.10 0.55
N ASN A 331 -33.42 7.80 0.56
CA ASN A 331 -33.92 6.83 -0.42
C ASN A 331 -35.06 6.00 0.17
#